data_1dcb7c2bc3c7db4ba836182b572e67b3
#
_entry.id   1dcb7c2bc3c7db4ba836182b572e67b3
#
_cell.length_a   1.000
_cell.length_b   1.000
_cell.length_c   1.000
_cell.angle_alpha   90.00
_cell.angle_beta   90.00
_cell.angle_gamma   90.00
#
_symmetry.space_group_name_H-M   'P 1'
#
loop_
_entity.id
_entity.type
_entity.pdbx_description
1 polymer ?
#
loop_
_entity_poly.entity_id
_entity_poly.type
_entity_poly.pdbx_seq_one_letter_code
_entity_poly.pdbx_strand_id
1 'polypeptide(L)' 'MNYRIRMRNLREDHDLTQKAVGEIINKSQQGYSHIEEGRAELKIDDLILLCRFYGVSADYFIGLTDKEK' A
#
# COMPACT_ATOMS: atom_id res chain seq x y z
N MET A 1 0.16 -13.08 -6.21
CA MET A 1 -0.25 -11.70 -6.51
C MET A 1 0.87 -10.74 -6.15
N ASN A 2 1.08 -9.73 -6.97
CA ASN A 2 2.08 -8.69 -6.71
C ASN A 2 1.56 -7.75 -5.61
N TYR A 3 2.42 -7.37 -4.66
CA TYR A 3 2.00 -6.50 -3.56
C TYR A 3 1.50 -5.13 -4.07
N ARG A 4 1.99 -4.66 -5.22
CA ARG A 4 1.55 -3.38 -5.78
C ARG A 4 0.09 -3.42 -6.20
N ILE A 5 -0.35 -4.55 -6.73
CA ILE A 5 -1.75 -4.73 -7.10
C ILE A 5 -2.62 -4.72 -5.85
N ARG A 6 -2.20 -5.44 -4.80
CA ARG A 6 -2.94 -5.47 -3.54
C ARG A 6 -2.99 -4.09 -2.89
N MET A 7 -1.86 -3.38 -2.91
CA MET A 7 -1.76 -2.02 -2.37
C MET A 7 -2.73 -1.08 -3.07
N ARG A 8 -2.77 -1.13 -4.39
CA ARG A 8 -3.67 -0.31 -5.18
C ARG A 8 -5.13 -0.69 -4.94
N ASN A 9 -5.44 -1.98 -4.87
CA ASN A 9 -6.79 -2.44 -4.60
C ASN A 9 -7.27 -1.98 -3.24
N LEU A 10 -6.43 -2.05 -2.22
CA LEU A 10 -6.78 -1.54 -0.89
C LEU A 10 -7.07 -0.05 -0.92
N ARG A 11 -6.26 0.71 -1.65
CA ARG A 11 -6.48 2.15 -1.78
C ARG A 11 -7.82 2.43 -2.46
N GLU A 12 -8.10 1.76 -3.56
CA GLU A 12 -9.33 1.98 -4.32
C GLU A 12 -10.56 1.51 -3.55
N ASP A 13 -10.45 0.39 -2.84
CA ASP A 13 -11.55 -0.14 -2.03
C ASP A 13 -11.93 0.81 -0.89
N HIS A 14 -10.96 1.61 -0.42
CA HIS A 14 -11.19 2.61 0.63
C HIS A 14 -11.49 3.99 0.07
N ASP A 15 -11.67 4.10 -1.25
CA ASP A 15 -11.96 5.37 -1.93
C ASP A 15 -10.91 6.45 -1.65
N LEU A 16 -9.64 6.05 -1.59
CA LEU A 16 -8.55 6.99 -1.30
C LEU A 16 -7.80 7.36 -2.57
N THR A 17 -7.32 8.61 -2.60
CA THR A 17 -6.45 9.07 -3.67
C THR A 17 -5.02 8.64 -3.39
N GLN A 18 -4.19 8.63 -4.43
CA GLN A 18 -2.75 8.39 -4.26
C GLN A 18 -2.12 9.42 -3.33
N LYS A 19 -2.57 10.67 -3.43
CA LYS A 19 -2.07 11.73 -2.57
C LYS A 19 -2.38 11.44 -1.09
N ALA A 20 -3.60 11.01 -0.80
CA ALA A 20 -4.03 10.73 0.58
C ALA A 20 -3.19 9.60 1.19
N VAL A 21 -2.97 8.52 0.44
CA VAL A 21 -2.17 7.40 0.94
C VAL A 21 -0.70 7.78 1.04
N GLY A 22 -0.21 8.57 0.09
CA GLY A 22 1.15 9.08 0.15
C GLY A 22 1.41 9.83 1.44
N GLU A 23 0.45 10.64 1.88
CA GLU A 23 0.59 11.41 3.13
C GLU A 23 0.73 10.50 4.36
N ILE A 24 0.09 9.33 4.34
CA ILE A 24 0.18 8.38 5.45
C ILE A 24 1.62 7.90 5.64
N ILE A 25 2.37 7.74 4.55
CA ILE A 25 3.76 7.28 4.59
C ILE A 25 4.75 8.41 4.33
N ASN A 26 4.31 9.67 4.50
CA ASN A 26 5.14 10.85 4.36
C ASN A 26 5.81 10.97 2.99
N LYS A 27 5.05 10.66 1.94
CA LYS A 27 5.52 10.80 0.57
C LYS A 27 4.60 11.70 -0.21
N SER A 28 5.14 12.33 -1.26
CA SER A 28 4.33 13.07 -2.20
C SER A 28 3.44 12.11 -2.99
N GLN A 29 2.42 12.67 -3.65
CA GLN A 29 1.58 11.88 -4.54
C GLN A 29 2.43 11.16 -5.59
N GLN A 30 3.40 11.86 -6.18
CA GLN A 30 4.25 11.28 -7.21
C GLN A 30 5.14 10.17 -6.64
N GLY A 31 5.69 10.34 -5.45
CA GLY A 31 6.51 9.32 -4.80
C GLY A 31 5.70 8.05 -4.53
N TYR A 32 4.48 8.20 -4.03
CA TYR A 32 3.60 7.07 -3.81
C TYR A 32 3.21 6.41 -5.14
N SER A 33 2.88 7.23 -6.14
CA SER A 33 2.49 6.72 -7.47
C SER A 33 3.61 5.86 -8.08
N HIS A 34 4.87 6.27 -7.90
CA HIS A 34 6.00 5.50 -8.41
C HIS A 34 6.06 4.11 -7.79
N ILE A 35 5.68 3.98 -6.51
CA ILE A 35 5.64 2.66 -5.86
C ILE A 35 4.55 1.79 -6.50
N GLU A 36 3.36 2.35 -6.71
CA GLU A 36 2.28 1.58 -7.35
C GLU A 36 2.63 1.16 -8.76
N GLU A 37 3.38 2.01 -9.48
CA GLU A 37 3.74 1.75 -10.88
C GLU A 37 4.96 0.84 -11.04
N GLY A 38 5.63 0.50 -9.96
CA GLY A 38 6.81 -0.35 -10.02
C GLY A 38 8.11 0.37 -10.28
N ARG A 39 8.12 1.70 -10.19
CA ARG A 39 9.33 2.51 -10.38
C ARG A 39 10.13 2.68 -9.11
N ALA A 40 9.53 2.41 -7.97
CA ALA A 40 10.18 2.51 -6.66
C ALA A 40 9.72 1.35 -5.79
N GLU A 41 10.56 1.00 -4.82
CA GLU A 41 10.26 -0.09 -3.89
C GLU A 41 9.54 0.46 -2.65
N LEU A 42 8.62 -0.34 -2.09
CA LEU A 42 7.97 -0.02 -0.83
C LEU A 42 8.91 -0.43 0.30
N LYS A 43 9.23 0.53 1.17
CA LYS A 43 10.09 0.23 2.34
C LYS A 43 9.29 -0.51 3.39
N ILE A 44 9.99 -1.33 4.19
CA ILE A 44 9.35 -2.11 5.25
C ILE A 44 8.63 -1.20 6.25
N ASP A 45 9.22 -0.08 6.63
CA ASP A 45 8.56 0.84 7.56
C ASP A 45 7.24 1.37 7.01
N ASP A 46 7.21 1.66 5.71
CA ASP A 46 6.01 2.15 5.06
C ASP A 46 4.96 1.04 4.95
N LEU A 47 5.40 -0.20 4.70
CA LEU A 47 4.52 -1.36 4.68
C LEU A 47 3.82 -1.51 6.03
N ILE A 48 4.55 -1.37 7.13
CA ILE A 48 3.98 -1.48 8.47
C ILE A 48 2.92 -0.41 8.68
N LEU A 49 3.20 0.84 8.29
CA LEU A 49 2.25 1.93 8.41
C LEU A 49 0.97 1.65 7.63
N LEU A 50 1.10 1.16 6.41
CA LEU A 50 -0.07 0.88 5.57
C LEU A 50 -0.88 -0.29 6.10
N CYS A 51 -0.21 -1.35 6.58
CA CYS A 51 -0.92 -2.48 7.18
C CYS A 51 -1.72 -2.05 8.40
N ARG A 52 -1.16 -1.19 9.23
CA ARG A 52 -1.87 -0.66 10.40
C ARG A 52 -3.04 0.22 9.98
N PHE A 53 -2.83 1.05 8.97
CA PHE A 53 -3.88 1.95 8.49
C PHE A 53 -5.07 1.17 7.93
N TYR A 54 -4.79 0.17 7.11
CA TYR A 54 -5.86 -0.63 6.49
C TYR A 54 -6.40 -1.72 7.42
N GLY A 55 -5.71 -2.03 8.51
CA GLY A 55 -6.12 -3.08 9.42
C GLY A 55 -5.94 -4.47 8.84
N VAL A 56 -4.90 -4.68 8.04
CA VAL A 56 -4.61 -5.97 7.40
C VAL A 56 -3.25 -6.48 7.84
N SER A 57 -3.02 -7.78 7.68
CA SER A 57 -1.73 -8.39 7.98
C SER A 57 -0.73 -8.09 6.86
N ALA A 58 0.56 -8.16 7.19
CA ALA A 58 1.61 -8.04 6.18
C ALA A 58 1.50 -9.17 5.15
N ASP A 59 1.15 -10.37 5.58
CA ASP A 59 0.97 -11.51 4.68
C ASP A 59 -0.10 -11.21 3.63
N TYR A 60 -1.21 -10.62 4.05
CA TYR A 60 -2.26 -10.24 3.13
C TYR A 60 -1.76 -9.16 2.16
N PHE A 61 -1.10 -8.13 2.71
CA PHE A 61 -0.65 -7.00 1.93
C PHE A 61 0.32 -7.43 0.82
N ILE A 62 1.25 -8.34 1.13
CA ILE A 62 2.25 -8.76 0.15
C ILE A 62 1.79 -9.95 -0.71
N GLY A 63 0.57 -10.42 -0.52
CA GLY A 63 -0.03 -11.43 -1.39
C GLY A 63 0.23 -12.87 -1.01
N LEU A 64 0.69 -13.13 0.22
CA LEU A 64 0.94 -14.50 0.68
C LEU A 64 -0.32 -15.21 1.14
N THR A 65 -1.39 -14.47 1.39
CA THR A 65 -2.68 -15.03 1.80
C THR A 65 -3.80 -14.12 1.29
N ASP A 66 -5.00 -14.69 1.15
CA ASP A 66 -6.20 -13.92 0.81
C ASP A 66 -6.99 -13.51 2.05
N LYS A 67 -6.52 -13.85 3.24
CA LYS A 67 -7.16 -13.47 4.49
C LYS A 67 -6.56 -12.15 4.98
N GLU A 68 -7.43 -11.16 5.23
CA GLU A 68 -6.96 -9.83 5.62
C GLU A 68 -6.25 -9.81 6.96
N LYS A 69 -6.58 -10.73 7.85
CA LYS A 69 -6.01 -10.77 9.21
C LYS A 69 -5.37 -12.11 9.51
#